data_8bfb6983f8656a32e4a7945b4eac5346
#
_entry.id   8bfb6983f8656a32e4a7945b4eac5346
#
_cell.length_a   1.000
_cell.length_b   1.000
_cell.length_c   1.000
_cell.angle_alpha   90.00
_cell.angle_beta   90.00
_cell.angle_gamma   90.00
#
_symmetry.space_group_name_H-M   'P 1'
#
loop_
_entity.id
_entity.type
_entity.pdbx_description
1 polymer ?
#
loop_
_entity_poly.entity_id
_entity_poly.type
_entity_poly.pdbx_seq_one_letter_code
_entity_poly.pdbx_strand_id
1 'polypeptide(L)'
;TEAYTRDLAGQRRTLVPLYSLMVATEPLPDEVWDRIGLRGMELFADDRRMVIYGQRTVDGRIAFGGRGAPYRYGSGIDTATESASGAHDRIVATLHELIPATRDARITHRWGGVLGVPRDWRPSVGLDRATGLGWAGGYVGEGVAAANLAGRTLADLVTATESELTTLDWVGHRSRRWEPEPLRWIGIGGGRRLAEWIDRQEERRQRTSRLASVLDRVVR
;
A
#
# COMPACT_ATOMS: atom_id res chain seq x y z
N THR A 1 -12.05 -9.26 3.79
CA THR A 1 -12.79 -7.98 3.73
C THR A 1 -11.89 -6.76 3.68
N GLU A 2 -10.63 -6.84 4.14
CA GLU A 2 -9.64 -5.77 4.08
C GLU A 2 -10.26 -4.41 4.46
N ALA A 3 -10.21 -3.40 3.59
CA ALA A 3 -10.73 -2.07 3.87
C ALA A 3 -12.22 -2.04 4.22
N TYR A 4 -13.01 -3.01 3.77
CA TYR A 4 -14.43 -3.16 4.08
C TYR A 4 -14.68 -3.78 5.47
N THR A 5 -13.64 -4.21 6.19
CA THR A 5 -13.74 -4.67 7.60
C THR A 5 -14.42 -3.62 8.48
N ARG A 6 -14.30 -2.34 8.15
CA ARG A 6 -14.96 -1.22 8.84
C ARG A 6 -16.49 -1.36 8.91
N ASP A 7 -17.09 -2.07 7.95
CA ASP A 7 -18.55 -2.22 7.84
C ASP A 7 -19.08 -3.36 8.72
N LEU A 8 -18.18 -4.18 9.27
CA LEU A 8 -18.52 -5.22 10.21
C LEU A 8 -18.78 -4.64 11.61
N ALA A 9 -19.78 -5.19 12.31
CA ALA A 9 -20.11 -4.78 13.67
C ALA A 9 -18.89 -4.86 14.60
N GLY A 10 -18.60 -3.77 15.31
CA GLY A 10 -17.47 -3.68 16.24
C GLY A 10 -16.09 -3.52 15.59
N GLN A 11 -15.97 -3.56 14.24
CA GLN A 11 -14.68 -3.53 13.53
C GLN A 11 -14.32 -2.18 12.92
N ARG A 12 -15.13 -1.14 13.12
CA ARG A 12 -15.00 0.18 12.46
C ARG A 12 -13.64 0.87 12.61
N ARG A 13 -12.85 0.49 13.62
CA ARG A 13 -11.54 1.07 13.93
C ARG A 13 -10.40 0.06 13.89
N THR A 14 -10.65 -1.13 13.37
CA THR A 14 -9.63 -2.19 13.27
C THR A 14 -8.68 -1.91 12.11
N LEU A 15 -9.22 -1.59 10.95
CA LEU A 15 -8.47 -1.22 9.76
C LEU A 15 -8.95 0.14 9.24
N VAL A 16 -8.06 0.90 8.62
CA VAL A 16 -8.41 2.10 7.87
C VAL A 16 -8.20 1.90 6.38
N PRO A 17 -9.08 2.45 5.52
CA PRO A 17 -8.90 2.41 4.09
C PRO A 17 -7.84 3.40 3.66
N LEU A 18 -6.76 2.92 3.05
CA LEU A 18 -5.77 3.74 2.35
C LEU A 18 -5.66 3.29 0.90
N TYR A 19 -5.56 4.23 -0.02
CA TYR A 19 -5.52 3.92 -1.44
C TYR A 19 -4.10 3.66 -1.92
N SER A 20 -3.96 2.61 -2.73
CA SER A 20 -2.85 2.37 -3.62
C SER A 20 -3.32 2.60 -5.05
N LEU A 21 -2.68 3.52 -5.76
CA LEU A 21 -3.13 3.97 -7.08
C LEU A 21 -2.07 3.64 -8.12
N MET A 22 -2.52 3.38 -9.34
CA MET A 22 -1.66 3.03 -10.45
C MET A 22 -2.06 3.75 -11.73
N VAL A 23 -1.07 3.90 -12.61
CA VAL A 23 -1.24 4.36 -13.99
C VAL A 23 -0.54 3.40 -14.93
N ALA A 24 -0.96 3.36 -16.19
CA ALA A 24 -0.19 2.73 -17.25
C ALA A 24 -0.08 3.63 -18.47
N THR A 25 1.10 3.61 -19.09
CA THR A 25 1.33 4.27 -20.36
C THR A 25 0.64 3.53 -21.50
N GLU A 26 0.58 4.11 -22.68
CA GLU A 26 0.47 3.34 -23.92
C GLU A 26 1.68 2.42 -24.10
N PRO A 27 1.64 1.41 -24.98
CA PRO A 27 2.82 0.64 -25.33
C PRO A 27 3.93 1.58 -25.82
N LEU A 28 5.13 1.40 -25.27
CA LEU A 28 6.28 2.21 -25.61
C LEU A 28 7.07 1.56 -26.74
N PRO A 29 7.60 2.33 -27.69
CA PRO A 29 8.49 1.81 -28.74
C PRO A 29 9.77 1.18 -28.19
N ASP A 30 10.38 0.28 -28.93
CA ASP A 30 11.60 -0.42 -28.51
C ASP A 30 12.77 0.53 -28.26
N GLU A 31 12.88 1.63 -29.00
CA GLU A 31 13.92 2.66 -28.78
C GLU A 31 13.75 3.37 -27.43
N VAL A 32 12.53 3.48 -26.93
CA VAL A 32 12.25 4.02 -25.58
C VAL A 32 12.66 3.00 -24.52
N TRP A 33 12.35 1.72 -24.74
CA TRP A 33 12.76 0.64 -23.85
C TRP A 33 14.27 0.46 -23.80
N ASP A 34 14.98 0.66 -24.91
CA ASP A 34 16.44 0.62 -24.95
C ASP A 34 17.08 1.69 -24.07
N ARG A 35 16.43 2.84 -23.91
CA ARG A 35 16.87 3.91 -23.00
C ARG A 35 16.48 3.64 -21.53
N ILE A 36 15.35 3.01 -21.29
CA ILE A 36 14.85 2.72 -19.94
C ILE A 36 15.56 1.50 -19.34
N GLY A 37 15.82 0.45 -20.15
CA GLY A 37 16.20 -0.88 -19.69
C GLY A 37 14.97 -1.71 -19.35
N LEU A 38 14.97 -2.45 -18.25
CA LEU A 38 13.88 -3.31 -17.78
C LEU A 38 13.46 -4.36 -18.83
N ARG A 39 14.43 -4.92 -19.54
CA ARG A 39 14.19 -5.88 -20.65
C ARG A 39 13.63 -7.22 -20.16
N GLY A 40 13.92 -7.61 -18.90
CA GLY A 40 13.42 -8.83 -18.26
C GLY A 40 12.10 -8.63 -17.53
N MET A 41 11.39 -7.51 -17.73
CA MET A 41 10.17 -7.15 -17.01
C MET A 41 10.37 -7.07 -15.50
N GLU A 42 11.52 -6.52 -15.09
CA GLU A 42 11.88 -6.37 -13.70
C GLU A 42 10.87 -5.48 -12.97
N LEU A 43 10.48 -5.92 -11.79
CA LEU A 43 9.76 -5.10 -10.84
C LEU A 43 10.77 -4.16 -10.15
N PHE A 44 10.44 -2.90 -10.06
CA PHE A 44 11.25 -1.91 -9.33
C PHE A 44 10.42 -1.16 -8.30
N ALA A 45 11.06 -0.76 -7.24
CA ALA A 45 10.54 0.13 -6.21
C ALA A 45 11.69 0.97 -5.67
N ASP A 46 11.38 2.05 -4.98
CA ASP A 46 12.39 2.84 -4.26
C ASP A 46 12.15 2.81 -2.73
N ASP A 47 13.07 3.41 -1.99
CA ASP A 47 13.05 3.45 -0.52
C ASP A 47 12.34 4.70 0.05
N ARG A 48 11.63 5.48 -0.78
CA ARG A 48 10.80 6.60 -0.32
C ARG A 48 9.74 6.11 0.66
N ARG A 49 9.39 6.94 1.63
CA ARG A 49 8.24 6.66 2.53
C ARG A 49 6.92 6.66 1.80
N MET A 50 6.80 7.54 0.82
CA MET A 50 5.71 7.51 -0.14
C MET A 50 6.07 6.55 -1.28
N VAL A 51 6.14 5.26 -0.95
CA VAL A 51 6.59 4.17 -1.82
C VAL A 51 6.00 4.28 -3.22
N ILE A 52 6.88 4.17 -4.21
CA ILE A 52 6.53 3.96 -5.62
C ILE A 52 7.00 2.58 -6.05
N TYR A 53 6.35 2.05 -7.05
CA TYR A 53 6.71 0.78 -7.67
C TYR A 53 6.26 0.77 -9.12
N GLY A 54 6.92 -0.04 -9.92
CA GLY A 54 6.59 -0.14 -11.32
C GLY A 54 7.18 -1.37 -11.98
N GLN A 55 6.72 -1.63 -13.20
CA GLN A 55 7.09 -2.80 -13.96
C GLN A 55 6.80 -2.57 -15.44
N ARG A 56 7.63 -3.17 -16.30
CA ARG A 56 7.29 -3.37 -17.72
C ARG A 56 6.23 -4.44 -17.84
N THR A 57 5.17 -4.20 -18.61
CA THR A 57 4.14 -5.18 -18.93
C THR A 57 4.50 -5.98 -20.19
N VAL A 58 3.86 -7.13 -20.37
CA VAL A 58 4.09 -8.01 -21.54
C VAL A 58 3.80 -7.29 -22.86
N ASP A 59 2.81 -6.39 -22.89
CA ASP A 59 2.43 -5.58 -24.05
C ASP A 59 3.23 -4.27 -24.19
N GLY A 60 4.36 -4.15 -23.47
CA GLY A 60 5.30 -3.05 -23.64
C GLY A 60 4.87 -1.71 -23.01
N ARG A 61 4.02 -1.72 -21.98
CA ARG A 61 3.68 -0.53 -21.20
C ARG A 61 4.55 -0.42 -19.94
N ILE A 62 4.60 0.74 -19.33
CA ILE A 62 4.96 0.87 -17.93
C ILE A 62 3.68 0.92 -17.11
N ALA A 63 3.49 -0.05 -16.21
CA ALA A 63 2.58 0.03 -15.10
C ALA A 63 3.34 0.63 -13.91
N PHE A 64 2.86 1.75 -13.38
CA PHE A 64 3.55 2.51 -12.33
C PHE A 64 2.56 2.91 -11.24
N GLY A 65 2.91 2.67 -10.00
CA GLY A 65 2.04 2.91 -8.87
C GLY A 65 2.72 3.60 -7.72
N GLY A 66 1.91 4.06 -6.79
CA GLY A 66 2.39 4.67 -5.58
C GLY A 66 1.29 4.96 -4.57
N ARG A 67 1.72 5.29 -3.37
CA ARG A 67 0.84 5.76 -2.31
C ARG A 67 0.67 7.28 -2.42
N GLY A 68 -0.28 7.85 -1.72
CA GLY A 68 -0.41 9.31 -1.65
C GLY A 68 -1.82 9.84 -1.83
N ALA A 69 -2.81 9.00 -2.06
CA ALA A 69 -4.20 9.44 -1.97
C ALA A 69 -4.55 9.81 -0.52
N PRO A 70 -5.30 10.89 -0.29
CA PRO A 70 -5.64 11.33 1.04
C PRO A 70 -6.60 10.35 1.71
N TYR A 71 -6.38 10.10 3.01
CA TYR A 71 -7.36 9.42 3.85
C TYR A 71 -8.65 10.27 3.92
N ARG A 72 -9.79 9.63 3.73
CA ARG A 72 -11.09 10.30 3.82
C ARG A 72 -11.65 10.23 5.24
N TYR A 73 -12.16 11.35 5.73
CA TYR A 73 -12.77 11.44 7.06
C TYR A 73 -13.82 10.34 7.28
N GLY A 74 -13.83 9.75 8.45
CA GLY A 74 -14.75 8.67 8.80
C GLY A 74 -14.46 7.34 8.10
N SER A 75 -13.25 7.15 7.56
CA SER A 75 -12.87 5.99 6.74
C SER A 75 -13.72 5.85 5.47
N GLY A 76 -14.14 6.96 4.86
CA GLY A 76 -14.91 6.94 3.62
C GLY A 76 -14.17 6.22 2.49
N ILE A 77 -14.87 5.34 1.77
CA ILE A 77 -14.41 4.73 0.53
C ILE A 77 -15.17 5.37 -0.62
N ASP A 78 -14.45 5.73 -1.67
CA ASP A 78 -15.02 6.36 -2.85
C ASP A 78 -14.31 5.82 -4.10
N THR A 79 -15.06 5.10 -4.91
CA THR A 79 -14.57 4.48 -6.15
C THR A 79 -14.06 5.50 -7.17
N ALA A 80 -14.58 6.74 -7.16
CA ALA A 80 -14.04 7.81 -8.00
C ALA A 80 -12.56 8.11 -7.69
N THR A 81 -12.11 7.90 -6.46
CA THR A 81 -10.70 8.04 -6.09
C THR A 81 -9.83 6.99 -6.79
N GLU A 82 -10.38 5.83 -7.12
CA GLU A 82 -9.64 4.73 -7.73
C GLU A 82 -9.36 4.95 -9.23
N SER A 83 -10.13 5.78 -9.92
CA SER A 83 -10.03 5.99 -11.37
C SER A 83 -9.70 7.42 -11.80
N ALA A 84 -10.07 8.41 -11.01
CA ALA A 84 -9.91 9.83 -11.39
C ALA A 84 -9.61 10.70 -10.17
N SER A 85 -8.36 10.83 -9.79
CA SER A 85 -7.96 11.71 -8.69
C SER A 85 -6.69 12.48 -9.00
N GLY A 86 -6.51 13.65 -8.41
CA GLY A 86 -5.25 14.41 -8.48
C GLY A 86 -4.04 13.65 -7.89
N ALA A 87 -4.28 12.51 -7.21
CA ALA A 87 -3.20 11.63 -6.79
C ALA A 87 -2.57 10.87 -7.97
N HIS A 88 -3.37 10.49 -8.98
CA HIS A 88 -2.83 9.91 -10.22
C HIS A 88 -1.93 10.91 -10.96
N ASP A 89 -2.28 12.19 -10.97
CA ASP A 89 -1.44 13.21 -11.64
C ASP A 89 -0.08 13.35 -10.94
N ARG A 90 -0.02 13.22 -9.62
CA ARG A 90 1.25 13.17 -8.88
C ARG A 90 2.07 11.92 -9.22
N ILE A 91 1.42 10.76 -9.35
CA ILE A 91 2.07 9.50 -9.77
C ILE A 91 2.66 9.66 -11.17
N VAL A 92 1.92 10.26 -12.10
CA VAL A 92 2.41 10.55 -13.46
C VAL A 92 3.60 11.52 -13.42
N ALA A 93 3.54 12.58 -12.62
CA ALA A 93 4.66 13.50 -12.46
C ALA A 93 5.91 12.77 -11.93
N THR A 94 5.75 11.91 -10.93
CA THR A 94 6.85 11.10 -10.39
C THR A 94 7.40 10.11 -11.43
N LEU A 95 6.54 9.48 -12.22
CA LEU A 95 6.97 8.63 -13.34
C LEU A 95 7.85 9.39 -14.33
N HIS A 96 7.41 10.58 -14.74
CA HIS A 96 8.15 11.41 -15.70
C HIS A 96 9.46 11.99 -15.13
N GLU A 97 9.53 12.14 -13.82
CA GLU A 97 10.74 12.54 -13.10
C GLU A 97 11.77 11.39 -13.06
N LEU A 98 11.33 10.21 -12.66
CA LEU A 98 12.20 9.03 -12.52
C LEU A 98 12.59 8.42 -13.86
N ILE A 99 11.68 8.41 -14.82
CA ILE A 99 11.87 7.83 -16.15
C ILE A 99 11.53 8.89 -17.21
N PRO A 100 12.43 9.86 -17.44
CA PRO A 100 12.17 10.98 -18.37
C PRO A 100 11.82 10.54 -19.80
N ALA A 101 12.23 9.36 -20.21
CA ALA A 101 11.90 8.78 -21.51
C ALA A 101 10.38 8.51 -21.70
N THR A 102 9.58 8.59 -20.63
CA THR A 102 8.12 8.41 -20.68
C THR A 102 7.33 9.70 -20.84
N ARG A 103 7.99 10.88 -20.90
CA ARG A 103 7.32 12.19 -20.87
C ARG A 103 6.34 12.41 -22.02
N ASP A 104 6.65 11.86 -23.18
CA ASP A 104 5.81 12.00 -24.37
C ASP A 104 4.77 10.89 -24.50
N ALA A 105 4.80 9.89 -23.62
CA ALA A 105 3.88 8.78 -23.62
C ALA A 105 2.54 9.15 -23.01
N ARG A 106 1.45 8.77 -23.69
CA ARG A 106 0.09 8.95 -23.15
C ARG A 106 -0.18 7.99 -21.99
N ILE A 107 -0.82 8.50 -20.95
CA ILE A 107 -1.36 7.67 -19.89
C ILE A 107 -2.72 7.15 -20.34
N THR A 108 -2.83 5.85 -20.55
CA THR A 108 -4.01 5.20 -21.09
C THR A 108 -4.90 4.56 -20.03
N HIS A 109 -4.33 4.24 -18.86
CA HIS A 109 -5.06 3.61 -17.76
C HIS A 109 -4.76 4.32 -16.46
N ARG A 110 -5.80 4.45 -15.64
CA ARG A 110 -5.73 4.93 -14.26
C ARG A 110 -6.63 4.04 -13.43
N TRP A 111 -6.09 3.44 -12.39
CA TRP A 111 -6.86 2.58 -11.50
C TRP A 111 -6.28 2.60 -10.09
N GLY A 112 -6.92 1.93 -9.19
CA GLY A 112 -6.44 1.77 -7.83
C GLY A 112 -7.29 0.79 -7.06
N GLY A 113 -6.92 0.62 -5.82
CA GLY A 113 -7.66 -0.17 -4.87
C GLY A 113 -7.45 0.35 -3.46
N VAL A 114 -8.38 0.04 -2.61
CA VAL A 114 -8.33 0.42 -1.20
C VAL A 114 -7.78 -0.72 -0.37
N LEU A 115 -6.74 -0.44 0.40
CA LEU A 115 -6.07 -1.36 1.31
C LEU A 115 -6.62 -1.20 2.72
N GLY A 116 -6.77 -2.30 3.46
CA GLY A 116 -7.07 -2.27 4.88
C GLY A 116 -5.78 -2.18 5.71
N VAL A 117 -5.55 -1.04 6.35
CA VAL A 117 -4.31 -0.79 7.09
C VAL A 117 -4.55 -0.84 8.60
N PRO A 118 -3.91 -1.78 9.33
CA PRO A 118 -3.92 -1.81 10.79
C PRO A 118 -3.07 -0.67 11.37
N ARG A 119 -3.28 -0.34 12.65
CA ARG A 119 -2.63 0.82 13.30
C ARG A 119 -1.11 0.70 13.36
N ASP A 120 -0.61 -0.50 13.50
CA ASP A 120 0.82 -0.83 13.57
C ASP A 120 1.43 -1.33 12.27
N TRP A 121 0.65 -1.29 11.18
CA TRP A 121 1.07 -1.73 9.84
C TRP A 121 1.50 -3.19 9.74
N ARG A 122 1.13 -4.04 10.71
CA ARG A 122 1.48 -5.45 10.75
C ARG A 122 0.31 -6.32 10.31
N PRO A 123 0.52 -7.26 9.38
CA PRO A 123 -0.51 -8.23 9.00
C PRO A 123 -0.81 -9.18 10.17
N SER A 124 -1.98 -9.81 10.10
CA SER A 124 -2.41 -10.74 11.12
C SER A 124 -3.27 -11.85 10.53
N VAL A 125 -3.14 -13.04 11.07
CA VAL A 125 -4.02 -14.18 10.84
C VAL A 125 -4.39 -14.80 12.18
N GLY A 126 -5.62 -15.31 12.32
CA GLY A 126 -6.01 -15.94 13.57
C GLY A 126 -7.40 -16.52 13.55
N LEU A 127 -7.70 -17.27 14.58
CA LEU A 127 -8.99 -17.90 14.83
C LEU A 127 -9.37 -17.70 16.30
N ASP A 128 -10.52 -17.10 16.53
CA ASP A 128 -11.15 -17.09 17.85
C ASP A 128 -12.06 -18.32 17.96
N ARG A 129 -11.61 -19.33 18.69
CA ARG A 129 -12.34 -20.60 18.83
C ARG A 129 -13.64 -20.45 19.62
N ALA A 130 -13.75 -19.42 20.48
CA ALA A 130 -14.96 -19.19 21.26
C ALA A 130 -16.11 -18.68 20.40
N THR A 131 -15.79 -17.83 19.41
CA THR A 131 -16.80 -17.25 18.50
C THR A 131 -16.83 -17.92 17.14
N GLY A 132 -15.84 -18.75 16.80
CA GLY A 132 -15.65 -19.32 15.46
C GLY A 132 -15.17 -18.31 14.41
N LEU A 133 -14.81 -17.08 14.81
CA LEU A 133 -14.38 -16.04 13.89
C LEU A 133 -12.90 -16.20 13.52
N GLY A 134 -12.64 -16.49 12.25
CA GLY A 134 -11.31 -16.44 11.67
C GLY A 134 -11.05 -15.12 10.95
N TRP A 135 -9.80 -14.69 10.93
CA TRP A 135 -9.38 -13.51 10.17
C TRP A 135 -8.00 -13.69 9.53
N ALA A 136 -7.79 -13.03 8.43
CA ALA A 136 -6.51 -12.90 7.76
C ALA A 136 -6.52 -11.58 6.96
N GLY A 137 -5.52 -10.73 7.13
CA GLY A 137 -5.50 -9.43 6.45
C GLY A 137 -4.50 -8.43 7.02
N GLY A 138 -4.67 -7.17 6.61
CA GLY A 138 -3.77 -6.09 7.02
C GLY A 138 -2.42 -6.13 6.30
N TYR A 139 -2.38 -6.64 5.07
CA TYR A 139 -1.13 -6.86 4.31
C TYR A 139 -0.48 -5.57 3.77
N VAL A 140 -1.19 -4.47 3.80
CA VAL A 140 -0.68 -3.11 3.48
C VAL A 140 0.03 -3.02 2.12
N GLY A 141 -0.48 -3.75 1.13
CA GLY A 141 0.08 -3.79 -0.24
C GLY A 141 0.93 -5.04 -0.56
N GLU A 142 1.38 -5.78 0.46
CA GLU A 142 2.18 -7.01 0.29
C GLU A 142 1.29 -8.28 0.22
N GLY A 143 0.07 -8.13 -0.32
CA GLY A 143 -0.97 -9.16 -0.20
C GLY A 143 -0.77 -10.41 -1.05
N VAL A 144 -0.05 -10.37 -2.15
CA VAL A 144 -0.01 -11.51 -3.11
C VAL A 144 0.52 -12.78 -2.45
N ALA A 145 1.74 -12.76 -1.94
CA ALA A 145 2.33 -13.91 -1.24
C ALA A 145 1.76 -14.08 0.17
N ALA A 146 1.56 -12.96 0.89
CA ALA A 146 1.07 -12.99 2.27
C ALA A 146 -0.34 -13.56 2.39
N ALA A 147 -1.24 -13.28 1.44
CA ALA A 147 -2.60 -13.86 1.47
C ALA A 147 -2.59 -15.39 1.27
N ASN A 148 -1.71 -15.91 0.41
CA ASN A 148 -1.55 -17.36 0.24
C ASN A 148 -1.05 -18.00 1.54
N LEU A 149 0.01 -17.43 2.14
CA LEU A 149 0.55 -17.92 3.40
C LEU A 149 -0.50 -17.85 4.52
N ALA A 150 -1.22 -16.73 4.64
CA ALA A 150 -2.27 -16.55 5.64
C ALA A 150 -3.43 -17.53 5.46
N GLY A 151 -3.82 -17.81 4.22
CA GLY A 151 -4.86 -18.78 3.91
C GLY A 151 -4.48 -20.19 4.38
N ARG A 152 -3.23 -20.62 4.13
CA ARG A 152 -2.68 -21.88 4.62
C ARG A 152 -2.62 -21.92 6.15
N THR A 153 -2.09 -20.87 6.77
CA THR A 153 -2.04 -20.73 8.23
C THR A 153 -3.44 -20.82 8.84
N LEU A 154 -4.41 -20.11 8.25
CA LEU A 154 -5.79 -20.14 8.74
C LEU A 154 -6.43 -21.53 8.59
N ALA A 155 -6.15 -22.23 7.50
CA ALA A 155 -6.60 -23.61 7.32
C ALA A 155 -6.08 -24.52 8.43
N ASP A 156 -4.79 -24.46 8.74
CA ASP A 156 -4.18 -25.23 9.83
C ASP A 156 -4.78 -24.87 11.20
N LEU A 157 -5.03 -23.58 11.45
CA LEU A 157 -5.71 -23.14 12.68
C LEU A 157 -7.14 -23.69 12.78
N VAL A 158 -7.90 -23.70 11.69
CA VAL A 158 -9.28 -24.21 11.65
C VAL A 158 -9.33 -25.71 11.87
N THR A 159 -8.45 -26.46 11.22
CA THR A 159 -8.37 -27.92 11.32
C THR A 159 -7.61 -28.40 12.56
N ALA A 160 -7.09 -27.49 13.40
CA ALA A 160 -6.23 -27.80 14.53
C ALA A 160 -4.98 -28.62 14.14
N THR A 161 -4.45 -28.39 12.96
CA THR A 161 -3.21 -29.00 12.48
C THR A 161 -2.02 -28.25 13.06
N GLU A 162 -1.14 -28.96 13.76
CA GLU A 162 0.11 -28.40 14.21
C GLU A 162 1.10 -28.30 13.04
N SER A 163 1.56 -27.09 12.74
CA SER A 163 2.54 -26.82 11.67
C SER A 163 3.42 -25.61 12.05
N GLU A 164 4.52 -25.44 11.36
CA GLU A 164 5.36 -24.25 11.52
C GLU A 164 4.58 -22.96 11.23
N LEU A 165 3.57 -23.01 10.37
CA LEU A 165 2.74 -21.86 10.03
C LEU A 165 1.94 -21.34 11.23
N THR A 166 1.52 -22.21 12.12
CA THR A 166 0.74 -21.84 13.31
C THR A 166 1.58 -21.21 14.41
N THR A 167 2.92 -21.24 14.29
CA THR A 167 3.87 -20.62 15.23
C THR A 167 4.42 -19.26 14.78
N LEU A 168 4.04 -18.77 13.60
CA LEU A 168 4.51 -17.50 13.07
C LEU A 168 4.01 -16.31 13.92
N ASP A 169 4.85 -15.30 14.07
CA ASP A 169 4.62 -14.12 14.93
C ASP A 169 3.33 -13.33 14.61
N TRP A 170 2.79 -13.47 13.43
CA TRP A 170 1.54 -12.81 13.04
C TRP A 170 0.28 -13.58 13.46
N VAL A 171 0.45 -14.83 13.92
CA VAL A 171 -0.69 -15.65 14.39
C VAL A 171 -1.22 -15.11 15.70
N GLY A 172 -2.52 -14.79 15.71
CA GLY A 172 -3.17 -14.22 16.88
C GLY A 172 -2.80 -12.77 17.18
N HIS A 173 -1.93 -12.15 16.36
CA HIS A 173 -1.59 -10.74 16.54
C HIS A 173 -2.85 -9.86 16.46
N ARG A 174 -2.95 -8.88 17.35
CA ARG A 174 -4.03 -7.90 17.40
C ARG A 174 -3.47 -6.51 17.47
N SER A 175 -3.54 -5.79 16.36
CA SER A 175 -3.20 -4.37 16.32
C SER A 175 -4.13 -3.55 17.22
N ARG A 176 -3.60 -2.47 17.80
CA ARG A 176 -4.43 -1.47 18.49
C ARG A 176 -5.47 -0.93 17.53
N ARG A 177 -6.64 -0.57 18.08
CA ARG A 177 -7.65 0.15 17.29
C ARG A 177 -7.14 1.54 16.93
N TRP A 178 -7.43 1.97 15.71
CA TRP A 178 -7.20 3.33 15.28
C TRP A 178 -7.91 4.34 16.17
N GLU A 179 -7.33 5.51 16.30
CA GLU A 179 -7.89 6.62 17.04
C GLU A 179 -9.29 6.99 16.52
N PRO A 180 -10.19 7.54 17.35
CA PRO A 180 -11.47 8.07 16.87
C PRO A 180 -11.24 9.32 16.00
N GLU A 181 -12.23 9.66 15.17
CA GLU A 181 -12.21 10.95 14.49
C GLU A 181 -12.45 12.09 15.50
N PRO A 182 -11.86 13.26 15.30
CA PRO A 182 -11.03 13.69 14.15
C PRO A 182 -9.54 13.33 14.28
N LEU A 183 -9.10 12.75 15.41
CA LEU A 183 -7.69 12.50 15.69
C LEU A 183 -7.04 11.61 14.63
N ARG A 184 -7.76 10.60 14.17
CA ARG A 184 -7.30 9.70 13.11
C ARG A 184 -7.06 10.45 11.81
N TRP A 185 -7.99 11.28 11.37
CA TRP A 185 -7.86 12.07 10.15
C TRP A 185 -6.69 13.05 10.22
N ILE A 186 -6.53 13.74 11.36
CA ILE A 186 -5.41 14.65 11.59
C ILE A 186 -4.09 13.88 11.61
N GLY A 187 -4.03 12.74 12.31
CA GLY A 187 -2.82 11.93 12.44
C GLY A 187 -2.36 11.36 11.10
N ILE A 188 -3.26 10.75 10.32
CA ILE A 188 -2.94 10.18 9.00
C ILE A 188 -2.57 11.30 8.02
N GLY A 189 -3.34 12.39 7.98
CA GLY A 189 -3.05 13.52 7.10
C GLY A 189 -1.74 14.23 7.44
N GLY A 190 -1.46 14.41 8.72
CA GLY A 190 -0.20 14.99 9.20
C GLY A 190 0.99 14.08 8.93
N GLY A 191 0.87 12.77 9.24
CA GLY A 191 1.90 11.78 8.97
C GLY A 191 2.26 11.69 7.49
N ARG A 192 1.25 11.68 6.60
CA ARG A 192 1.47 11.71 5.14
C ARG A 192 2.24 12.96 4.69
N ARG A 193 1.81 14.16 5.13
CA ARG A 193 2.50 15.40 4.76
C ARG A 193 3.94 15.44 5.27
N LEU A 194 4.16 14.91 6.48
CA LEU A 194 5.50 14.82 7.05
C LEU A 194 6.37 13.83 6.25
N ALA A 195 5.84 12.67 5.86
CA ALA A 195 6.53 11.71 5.01
C ALA A 195 6.93 12.34 3.67
N GLU A 196 6.00 13.00 2.96
CA GLU A 196 6.26 13.72 1.70
C GLU A 196 7.32 14.84 1.88
N TRP A 197 7.33 15.51 3.02
CA TRP A 197 8.33 16.54 3.30
C TRP A 197 9.71 15.92 3.57
N ILE A 198 9.77 14.82 4.33
CA ILE A 198 11.02 14.11 4.60
C ILE A 198 11.62 13.59 3.29
N ASP A 199 10.84 12.91 2.44
CA ASP A 199 11.30 12.40 1.14
C ASP A 199 11.92 13.51 0.30
N ARG A 200 11.25 14.67 0.18
CA ARG A 200 11.80 15.84 -0.52
C ARG A 200 13.08 16.41 0.09
N GLN A 201 13.23 16.35 1.42
CA GLN A 201 14.46 16.82 2.09
C GLN A 201 15.62 15.83 1.88
N GLU A 202 15.35 14.53 1.97
CA GLU A 202 16.34 13.50 1.76
C GLU A 202 16.86 13.50 0.31
N GLU A 203 15.96 13.66 -0.66
CA GLU A 203 16.29 13.82 -2.07
C GLU A 203 17.21 15.03 -2.33
N ARG A 204 16.87 16.19 -1.76
CA ARG A 204 17.69 17.42 -1.92
C ARG A 204 19.06 17.34 -1.23
N ARG A 205 19.13 16.67 -0.07
CA ARG A 205 20.33 16.65 0.77
C ARG A 205 21.18 15.41 0.57
N GLN A 206 20.67 14.40 -0.11
CA GLN A 206 21.32 13.09 -0.29
C GLN A 206 21.75 12.46 1.05
N ARG A 207 20.97 12.70 2.11
CA ARG A 207 21.21 12.23 3.48
C ARG A 207 19.90 11.95 4.18
N THR A 208 19.89 10.87 4.98
CA THR A 208 18.75 10.47 5.82
C THR A 208 18.41 11.56 6.84
N SER A 209 17.14 11.90 6.96
CA SER A 209 16.63 12.89 7.90
C SER A 209 16.54 12.30 9.32
N ARG A 210 16.99 13.06 10.33
CA ARG A 210 16.78 12.67 11.74
C ARG A 210 15.29 12.58 12.12
N LEU A 211 14.42 13.33 11.45
CA LEU A 211 12.97 13.28 11.67
C LEU A 211 12.35 11.98 11.13
N ALA A 212 13.03 11.29 10.22
CA ALA A 212 12.63 9.99 9.72
C ALA A 212 12.47 8.97 10.86
N SER A 213 13.48 8.87 11.74
CA SER A 213 13.44 7.95 12.88
C SER A 213 12.34 8.27 13.90
N VAL A 214 11.92 9.55 13.99
CA VAL A 214 10.80 9.95 14.84
C VAL A 214 9.48 9.50 14.21
N LEU A 215 9.30 9.72 12.91
CA LEU A 215 8.10 9.28 12.20
C LEU A 215 7.94 7.75 12.28
N ASP A 216 9.01 7.01 12.07
CA ASP A 216 9.00 5.53 12.13
C ASP A 216 8.58 5.00 13.51
N ARG A 217 8.94 5.71 14.60
CA ARG A 217 8.49 5.36 15.97
C ARG A 217 7.02 5.67 16.24
N VAL A 218 6.47 6.68 15.60
CA VAL A 218 5.05 7.09 15.78
C VAL A 218 4.12 6.22 14.95
N VAL A 219 4.58 5.75 13.79
CA VAL A 219 3.80 4.90 12.87
C VAL A 219 3.74 3.45 13.36
N ARG A 220 4.78 2.96 13.99
CA ARG A 220 4.83 1.64 14.64
C ARG A 220 4.21 1.69 16.04
#